data_9ebff09deee92756843dfd51e405fdb0
#
_entry.id   9ebff09deee92756843dfd51e405fdb0
#
_cell.length_a   1.000
_cell.length_b   1.000
_cell.length_c   1.000
_cell.angle_alpha   90.00
_cell.angle_beta   90.00
_cell.angle_gamma   90.00
#
_symmetry.space_group_name_H-M   'P 1'
#
loop_
_entity.id
_entity.type
_entity.pdbx_description
1 polymer ?
#
loop_
_entity_poly.entity_id
_entity_poly.type
_entity_poly.pdbx_seq_one_letter_code
_entity_poly.pdbx_strand_id
1 'polypeptide(L)'
;VWDMRKLDIVPRSNPIRGRYRLDFREIRQKEFKEIIKKILYSHCQTKAMGSIKGELRGFRRFASFMYDRFPEVKHFTEISRDMIEDYLVYIKTDTGLTSVSYTTELSVLDNLLDEIGRELEIENICNLFLSSDCRAYDNALPEAYSDAEIRRFNCALTKLKPQLGRCLIIHQMLGTRIEDTLTLRRDCLSEKSGHYFITIIQQKTRKYKRPVSNQLAELIRKAIEVSEKEHPDSEYIFLQDNGKLYTDSMLKYHVNIMIYENDIRDDNGNYFEFRTHRFRHTFGVKLTEMKLDDDSIARLLGHKDTRTIPHYRRLRNEALAEDTKAVRDEMNEL
;
A
#
# COMPACT_ATOMS: atom_id res chain seq x y z
N VAL A 1 10.18 -22.87 9.52
CA VAL A 1 9.76 -21.47 9.77
C VAL A 1 10.98 -20.67 10.18
N TRP A 2 11.23 -19.55 9.48
CA TRP A 2 12.25 -18.59 9.90
C TRP A 2 11.60 -17.47 10.73
N ASP A 3 12.24 -17.09 11.81
CA ASP A 3 11.96 -15.84 12.51
C ASP A 3 13.11 -14.86 12.17
N MET A 4 12.80 -13.87 11.35
CA MET A 4 13.78 -12.93 10.81
C MET A 4 14.50 -12.10 11.89
N ARG A 5 13.92 -11.98 13.09
CA ARG A 5 14.57 -11.31 14.23
C ARG A 5 15.74 -12.10 14.82
N LYS A 6 15.85 -13.39 14.45
CA LYS A 6 16.91 -14.31 14.88
C LYS A 6 18.00 -14.50 13.84
N LEU A 7 17.87 -13.84 12.69
CA LEU A 7 18.89 -13.88 11.63
C LEU A 7 19.79 -12.64 11.76
N ASP A 8 21.04 -12.77 11.35
CA ASP A 8 22.02 -11.68 11.35
C ASP A 8 21.62 -10.54 10.40
N ILE A 9 20.69 -10.82 9.48
CA ILE A 9 20.13 -9.87 8.53
C ILE A 9 18.68 -9.59 8.90
N VAL A 10 18.38 -8.35 9.31
CA VAL A 10 17.02 -7.93 9.60
C VAL A 10 16.48 -7.13 8.40
N PRO A 11 15.58 -7.71 7.60
CA PRO A 11 15.01 -6.99 6.47
C PRO A 11 14.18 -5.80 6.95
N ARG A 12 14.16 -4.74 6.15
CA ARG A 12 13.37 -3.55 6.46
C ARG A 12 11.89 -3.92 6.66
N SER A 13 11.40 -3.67 7.85
CA SER A 13 10.01 -3.95 8.20
C SER A 13 9.29 -2.69 8.67
N ASN A 14 7.97 -2.69 8.50
CA ASN A 14 7.12 -1.63 9.01
C ASN A 14 6.82 -1.89 10.51
N PRO A 15 7.03 -0.91 11.42
CA PRO A 15 6.77 -1.06 12.85
C PRO A 15 5.33 -1.52 13.18
N ILE A 16 4.35 -1.11 12.36
CA ILE A 16 2.94 -1.48 12.53
C ILE A 16 2.68 -2.96 12.22
N ARG A 17 3.40 -3.53 11.26
CA ARG A 17 3.07 -4.88 10.74
C ARG A 17 3.68 -6.02 11.53
N GLY A 18 4.78 -5.81 12.27
CA GLY A 18 5.39 -6.72 13.25
C GLY A 18 5.55 -8.20 12.86
N ARG A 19 5.36 -8.56 11.57
CA ARG A 19 5.33 -9.95 11.10
C ARG A 19 6.67 -10.33 10.51
N TYR A 20 7.55 -10.90 11.35
CA TYR A 20 8.92 -11.26 10.98
C TYR A 20 9.11 -12.74 10.62
N ARG A 21 8.02 -13.51 10.44
CA ARG A 21 8.12 -14.95 10.17
C ARG A 21 7.89 -15.27 8.70
N LEU A 22 8.72 -16.18 8.17
CA LEU A 22 8.56 -16.82 6.87
C LEU A 22 8.31 -18.31 7.08
N ASP A 23 7.23 -18.83 6.52
CA ASP A 23 6.83 -20.23 6.68
C ASP A 23 6.99 -21.00 5.36
N PHE A 24 7.87 -21.99 5.37
CA PHE A 24 8.21 -22.83 4.21
C PHE A 24 7.61 -24.24 4.30
N ARG A 25 6.78 -24.53 5.31
CA ARG A 25 6.29 -25.90 5.57
C ARG A 25 5.42 -26.44 4.43
N GLU A 26 4.64 -25.57 3.79
CA GLU A 26 3.75 -25.93 2.68
C GLU A 26 4.52 -26.34 1.41
N ILE A 27 5.78 -25.99 1.26
CA ILE A 27 6.61 -26.43 0.15
C ILE A 27 7.10 -27.85 0.47
N ARG A 28 6.56 -28.84 -0.24
CA ARG A 28 6.80 -30.25 0.03
C ARG A 28 8.05 -30.78 -0.69
N GLN A 29 8.33 -30.30 -1.91
CA GLN A 29 9.52 -30.63 -2.69
C GLN A 29 10.78 -30.12 -1.96
N LYS A 30 11.73 -31.03 -1.70
CA LYS A 30 12.93 -30.72 -0.91
C LYS A 30 13.81 -29.69 -1.59
N GLU A 31 14.09 -29.89 -2.89
CA GLU A 31 14.93 -28.97 -3.65
C GLU A 31 14.29 -27.57 -3.76
N PHE A 32 13.01 -27.48 -4.13
CA PHE A 32 12.28 -26.22 -4.19
C PHE A 32 12.37 -25.45 -2.87
N LYS A 33 12.20 -26.15 -1.75
CA LYS A 33 12.29 -25.56 -0.43
C LYS A 33 13.69 -25.01 -0.11
N GLU A 34 14.74 -25.74 -0.43
CA GLU A 34 16.11 -25.30 -0.12
C GLU A 34 16.55 -24.14 -1.04
N ILE A 35 16.20 -24.19 -2.32
CA ILE A 35 16.54 -23.15 -3.27
C ILE A 35 15.82 -21.84 -2.94
N ILE A 36 14.49 -21.90 -2.74
CA ILE A 36 13.74 -20.67 -2.39
C ILE A 36 14.20 -20.06 -1.07
N LYS A 37 14.65 -20.84 -0.10
CA LYS A 37 15.26 -20.31 1.12
C LYS A 37 16.54 -19.53 0.81
N LYS A 38 17.43 -20.04 -0.05
CA LYS A 38 18.66 -19.35 -0.44
C LYS A 38 18.34 -18.01 -1.11
N ILE A 39 17.44 -18.01 -2.10
CA ILE A 39 17.04 -16.80 -2.82
C ILE A 39 16.41 -15.78 -1.86
N LEU A 40 15.43 -16.19 -1.05
CA LEU A 40 14.78 -15.25 -0.12
C LEU A 40 15.72 -14.78 1.01
N TYR A 41 16.75 -15.53 1.35
CA TYR A 41 17.77 -15.07 2.29
C TYR A 41 18.60 -13.93 1.69
N SER A 42 18.99 -14.04 0.42
CA SER A 42 19.68 -12.93 -0.28
C SER A 42 18.77 -11.70 -0.40
N HIS A 43 17.47 -11.91 -0.69
CA HIS A 43 16.48 -10.82 -0.76
C HIS A 43 16.32 -10.07 0.58
N CYS A 44 16.57 -10.71 1.71
CA CYS A 44 16.50 -10.04 3.02
C CYS A 44 17.47 -8.87 3.15
N GLN A 45 18.54 -8.83 2.37
CA GLN A 45 19.49 -7.73 2.36
C GLN A 45 19.00 -6.49 1.62
N THR A 46 18.15 -6.67 0.60
CA THR A 46 17.79 -5.63 -0.36
C THR A 46 16.30 -5.29 -0.39
N LYS A 47 15.43 -6.28 -0.14
CA LYS A 47 13.98 -6.15 -0.25
C LYS A 47 13.30 -5.94 1.12
N ALA A 48 12.15 -5.27 1.11
CA ALA A 48 11.32 -5.12 2.30
C ALA A 48 10.59 -6.43 2.63
N MET A 49 10.35 -6.69 3.92
CA MET A 49 9.67 -7.89 4.42
C MET A 49 8.32 -8.18 3.75
N GLY A 50 7.58 -7.13 3.37
CA GLY A 50 6.31 -7.27 2.63
C GLY A 50 6.47 -7.89 1.25
N SER A 51 7.52 -7.50 0.53
CA SER A 51 7.86 -8.05 -0.81
C SER A 51 8.28 -9.51 -0.69
N ILE A 52 9.18 -9.83 0.24
CA ILE A 52 9.65 -11.20 0.50
C ILE A 52 8.48 -12.15 0.84
N LYS A 53 7.50 -11.67 1.62
CA LYS A 53 6.28 -12.44 1.90
C LYS A 53 5.40 -12.63 0.68
N GLY A 54 5.34 -11.63 -0.20
CA GLY A 54 4.64 -11.74 -1.49
C GLY A 54 5.27 -12.82 -2.36
N GLU A 55 6.59 -12.81 -2.48
CA GLU A 55 7.37 -13.80 -3.20
C GLU A 55 7.14 -15.21 -2.65
N LEU A 56 7.29 -15.38 -1.34
CA LEU A 56 7.06 -16.68 -0.71
C LEU A 56 5.62 -17.17 -0.87
N ARG A 57 4.63 -16.27 -0.84
CA ARG A 57 3.22 -16.65 -1.02
C ARG A 57 2.96 -17.16 -2.43
N GLY A 58 3.40 -16.43 -3.46
CA GLY A 58 3.26 -16.85 -4.86
C GLY A 58 3.98 -18.16 -5.12
N PHE A 59 5.22 -18.28 -4.64
CA PHE A 59 6.00 -19.52 -4.79
C PHE A 59 5.38 -20.73 -4.06
N ARG A 60 4.83 -20.55 -2.86
CA ARG A 60 4.15 -21.65 -2.13
C ARG A 60 2.94 -22.17 -2.91
N ARG A 61 2.13 -21.28 -3.49
CA ARG A 61 0.99 -21.66 -4.32
C ARG A 61 1.43 -22.48 -5.53
N PHE A 62 2.45 -22.00 -6.24
CA PHE A 62 3.05 -22.72 -7.35
C PHE A 62 3.60 -24.07 -6.94
N ALA A 63 4.40 -24.14 -5.89
CA ALA A 63 4.98 -25.39 -5.39
C ALA A 63 3.91 -26.40 -4.93
N SER A 64 2.81 -25.93 -4.33
CA SER A 64 1.67 -26.80 -3.97
C SER A 64 0.98 -27.34 -5.23
N PHE A 65 0.70 -26.49 -6.21
CA PHE A 65 0.15 -26.93 -7.49
C PHE A 65 1.03 -27.97 -8.18
N MET A 66 2.34 -27.72 -8.27
CA MET A 66 3.31 -28.66 -8.85
C MET A 66 3.33 -30.00 -8.10
N TYR A 67 3.25 -29.95 -6.78
CA TYR A 67 3.22 -31.18 -5.98
C TYR A 67 1.95 -32.00 -6.20
N ASP A 68 0.80 -31.35 -6.33
CA ASP A 68 -0.51 -32.00 -6.44
C ASP A 68 -0.78 -32.48 -7.87
N ARG A 69 -0.32 -31.74 -8.91
CA ARG A 69 -0.58 -32.02 -10.32
C ARG A 69 0.53 -32.82 -11.01
N PHE A 70 1.78 -32.58 -10.61
CA PHE A 70 3.00 -33.18 -11.17
C PHE A 70 3.88 -33.78 -10.06
N PRO A 71 3.40 -34.82 -9.34
CA PRO A 71 4.09 -35.34 -8.18
C PRO A 71 5.47 -35.98 -8.49
N GLU A 72 5.74 -36.32 -9.77
CA GLU A 72 7.03 -36.80 -10.26
C GLU A 72 8.09 -35.71 -10.31
N VAL A 73 7.70 -34.42 -10.51
CA VAL A 73 8.62 -33.28 -10.61
C VAL A 73 9.25 -32.97 -9.25
N LYS A 74 10.55 -33.23 -9.13
CA LYS A 74 11.33 -32.99 -7.91
C LYS A 74 12.36 -31.90 -8.05
N HIS A 75 12.79 -31.61 -9.28
CA HIS A 75 13.87 -30.69 -9.62
C HIS A 75 13.38 -29.55 -10.52
N PHE A 76 14.02 -28.39 -10.40
CA PHE A 76 13.69 -27.24 -11.25
C PHE A 76 13.97 -27.50 -12.73
N THR A 77 14.93 -28.36 -13.04
CA THR A 77 15.26 -28.78 -14.42
C THR A 77 14.13 -29.53 -15.14
N GLU A 78 13.16 -30.04 -14.39
CA GLU A 78 12.02 -30.82 -14.91
C GLU A 78 10.81 -29.93 -15.23
N ILE A 79 10.83 -28.65 -14.85
CA ILE A 79 9.73 -27.73 -15.10
C ILE A 79 9.72 -27.35 -16.58
N SER A 80 8.54 -27.50 -17.22
CA SER A 80 8.32 -27.18 -18.62
C SER A 80 7.31 -26.05 -18.81
N ARG A 81 7.26 -25.51 -20.02
CA ARG A 81 6.26 -24.50 -20.40
C ARG A 81 4.81 -25.03 -20.26
N ASP A 82 4.55 -26.28 -20.64
CA ASP A 82 3.22 -26.89 -20.55
C ASP A 82 2.72 -26.90 -19.09
N MET A 83 3.59 -27.16 -18.12
CA MET A 83 3.25 -27.11 -16.68
C MET A 83 2.92 -25.68 -16.24
N ILE A 84 3.58 -24.69 -16.80
CA ILE A 84 3.24 -23.27 -16.55
C ILE A 84 1.87 -22.95 -17.16
N GLU A 85 1.54 -23.43 -18.35
CA GLU A 85 0.23 -23.22 -18.96
C GLU A 85 -0.89 -23.84 -18.11
N ASP A 86 -0.71 -25.04 -17.61
CA ASP A 86 -1.64 -25.65 -16.64
C ASP A 86 -1.77 -24.81 -15.36
N TYR A 87 -0.66 -24.27 -14.85
CA TYR A 87 -0.69 -23.37 -13.71
C TYR A 87 -1.42 -22.05 -13.98
N LEU A 88 -1.28 -21.50 -15.19
CA LEU A 88 -2.01 -20.31 -15.62
C LEU A 88 -3.52 -20.54 -15.66
N VAL A 89 -3.96 -21.69 -16.09
CA VAL A 89 -5.37 -22.09 -16.02
C VAL A 89 -5.81 -22.19 -14.56
N TYR A 90 -5.11 -22.95 -13.76
CA TYR A 90 -5.42 -23.17 -12.34
C TYR A 90 -5.53 -21.86 -11.56
N ILE A 91 -4.57 -20.93 -11.72
CA ILE A 91 -4.57 -19.69 -10.93
C ILE A 91 -5.73 -18.78 -11.31
N LYS A 92 -6.20 -18.85 -12.55
CA LYS A 92 -7.31 -18.03 -13.07
C LYS A 92 -8.68 -18.61 -12.73
N THR A 93 -8.83 -19.94 -12.64
CA THR A 93 -10.12 -20.62 -12.50
C THR A 93 -10.37 -21.12 -11.09
N ASP A 94 -9.39 -21.77 -10.46
CA ASP A 94 -9.61 -22.59 -9.28
C ASP A 94 -9.29 -21.89 -7.96
N THR A 95 -8.57 -20.76 -8.00
CA THR A 95 -8.10 -20.11 -6.77
C THR A 95 -9.04 -19.08 -6.18
N GLY A 96 -10.04 -18.61 -6.93
CA GLY A 96 -10.93 -17.51 -6.55
C GLY A 96 -10.22 -16.15 -6.43
N LEU A 97 -8.99 -16.03 -6.91
CA LEU A 97 -8.26 -14.76 -6.93
C LEU A 97 -8.85 -13.80 -7.95
N THR A 98 -8.88 -12.51 -7.59
CA THR A 98 -9.20 -11.46 -8.57
C THR A 98 -8.09 -11.36 -9.62
N SER A 99 -8.45 -10.88 -10.80
CA SER A 99 -7.52 -10.69 -11.92
C SER A 99 -6.27 -9.89 -11.55
N VAL A 100 -6.42 -8.81 -10.79
CA VAL A 100 -5.30 -8.00 -10.27
C VAL A 100 -4.40 -8.82 -9.33
N SER A 101 -5.00 -9.66 -8.49
CA SER A 101 -4.25 -10.46 -7.51
C SER A 101 -3.42 -11.54 -8.18
N TYR A 102 -3.99 -12.31 -9.10
CA TYR A 102 -3.23 -13.36 -9.77
C TYR A 102 -2.17 -12.81 -10.73
N THR A 103 -2.45 -11.72 -11.46
CA THR A 103 -1.43 -11.08 -12.31
C THR A 103 -0.21 -10.63 -11.52
N THR A 104 -0.43 -10.07 -10.33
CA THR A 104 0.67 -9.71 -9.42
C THR A 104 1.45 -10.95 -8.97
N GLU A 105 0.77 -12.05 -8.62
CA GLU A 105 1.44 -13.29 -8.21
C GLU A 105 2.22 -13.93 -9.37
N LEU A 106 1.67 -13.93 -10.59
CA LEU A 106 2.35 -14.43 -11.78
C LEU A 106 3.62 -13.63 -12.10
N SER A 107 3.55 -12.29 -12.08
CA SER A 107 4.73 -11.45 -12.30
C SER A 107 5.83 -11.67 -11.25
N VAL A 108 5.44 -11.95 -10.01
CA VAL A 108 6.39 -12.27 -8.94
C VAL A 108 7.01 -13.64 -9.15
N LEU A 109 6.23 -14.64 -9.56
CA LEU A 109 6.69 -15.99 -9.84
C LEU A 109 7.63 -16.03 -11.05
N ASP A 110 7.27 -15.36 -12.14
CA ASP A 110 8.09 -15.19 -13.33
C ASP A 110 9.49 -14.67 -12.97
N ASN A 111 9.56 -13.53 -12.28
CA ASN A 111 10.82 -12.97 -11.81
C ASN A 111 11.62 -13.93 -10.91
N LEU A 112 10.94 -14.70 -10.05
CA LEU A 112 11.62 -15.68 -9.17
C LEU A 112 12.17 -16.87 -9.94
N LEU A 113 11.43 -17.43 -10.91
CA LEU A 113 11.90 -18.53 -11.74
C LEU A 113 13.08 -18.12 -12.60
N ASP A 114 13.02 -16.93 -13.21
CA ASP A 114 14.13 -16.35 -13.95
C ASP A 114 15.38 -16.15 -13.08
N GLU A 115 15.20 -15.70 -11.85
CA GLU A 115 16.31 -15.53 -10.90
C GLU A 115 16.92 -16.89 -10.51
N ILE A 116 16.06 -17.87 -10.20
CA ILE A 116 16.50 -19.24 -9.90
C ILE A 116 17.24 -19.84 -11.09
N GLY A 117 16.73 -19.67 -12.31
CA GLY A 117 17.36 -20.17 -13.52
C GLY A 117 18.76 -19.59 -13.73
N ARG A 118 18.93 -18.30 -13.53
CA ARG A 118 20.22 -17.62 -13.62
C ARG A 118 21.21 -18.04 -12.52
N GLU A 119 20.74 -18.13 -11.27
CA GLU A 119 21.58 -18.50 -10.11
C GLU A 119 22.06 -19.96 -10.16
N LEU A 120 21.26 -20.85 -10.75
CA LEU A 120 21.55 -22.28 -10.83
C LEU A 120 22.02 -22.72 -12.22
N GLU A 121 22.15 -21.80 -13.18
CA GLU A 121 22.50 -22.08 -14.58
C GLU A 121 21.52 -23.08 -15.25
N ILE A 122 20.21 -22.96 -14.93
CA ILE A 122 19.15 -23.80 -15.47
C ILE A 122 18.38 -23.01 -16.56
N GLU A 123 18.83 -23.14 -17.82
CA GLU A 123 18.29 -22.35 -18.92
C GLU A 123 16.79 -22.60 -19.20
N ASN A 124 16.30 -23.84 -19.02
CA ASN A 124 14.93 -24.21 -19.33
C ASN A 124 13.86 -23.56 -18.44
N ILE A 125 14.23 -23.00 -17.29
CA ILE A 125 13.28 -22.27 -16.43
C ILE A 125 13.36 -20.74 -16.60
N CYS A 126 14.32 -20.24 -17.38
CA CYS A 126 14.36 -18.85 -17.75
C CYS A 126 13.34 -18.57 -18.87
N ASN A 127 12.62 -17.45 -18.77
CA ASN A 127 11.62 -17.02 -19.77
C ASN A 127 10.47 -18.04 -20.00
N LEU A 128 10.09 -18.81 -18.99
CA LEU A 128 8.94 -19.71 -19.06
C LEU A 128 7.60 -18.98 -19.24
N PHE A 129 7.52 -17.75 -18.74
CA PHE A 129 6.35 -16.90 -18.92
C PHE A 129 6.48 -16.05 -20.17
N LEU A 130 5.37 -15.94 -20.91
CA LEU A 130 5.26 -15.02 -22.04
C LEU A 130 4.70 -13.68 -21.57
N SER A 131 5.02 -12.60 -22.26
CA SER A 131 4.47 -11.26 -21.94
C SER A 131 2.91 -11.23 -21.94
N SER A 132 2.27 -12.14 -22.68
CA SER A 132 0.81 -12.30 -22.70
C SER A 132 0.24 -12.93 -21.43
N ASP A 133 1.02 -13.70 -20.68
CA ASP A 133 0.58 -14.41 -19.49
C ASP A 133 0.35 -13.46 -18.31
N CYS A 134 1.18 -12.44 -18.23
CA CYS A 134 1.20 -11.41 -17.18
C CYS A 134 0.65 -10.07 -17.69
N ARG A 135 -0.43 -10.08 -18.49
CA ARG A 135 -1.02 -8.83 -18.99
C ARG A 135 -1.37 -7.89 -17.83
N ALA A 136 -0.85 -6.67 -17.92
CA ALA A 136 -1.31 -5.58 -17.05
C ALA A 136 -2.79 -5.31 -17.34
N TYR A 137 -3.61 -5.28 -16.30
CA TYR A 137 -4.96 -4.77 -16.42
C TYR A 137 -4.93 -3.25 -16.57
N ASP A 138 -5.87 -2.72 -17.37
CA ASP A 138 -6.21 -1.32 -17.26
C ASP A 138 -6.67 -1.08 -15.83
N ASN A 139 -5.80 -0.49 -15.03
CA ASN A 139 -6.14 -0.10 -13.69
C ASN A 139 -7.25 0.95 -13.79
N ALA A 140 -8.41 0.66 -13.21
CA ALA A 140 -9.43 1.66 -12.99
C ALA A 140 -8.78 2.90 -12.38
N LEU A 141 -9.20 4.08 -12.85
CA LEU A 141 -8.67 5.32 -12.30
C LEU A 141 -8.89 5.34 -10.78
N PRO A 142 -7.90 5.78 -10.03
CA PRO A 142 -8.06 5.92 -8.61
C PRO A 142 -9.16 6.96 -8.34
N GLU A 143 -10.11 6.66 -7.49
CA GLU A 143 -11.19 7.58 -7.10
C GLU A 143 -10.71 8.63 -6.10
N ALA A 144 -11.26 9.84 -6.18
CA ALA A 144 -11.14 10.90 -5.18
C ALA A 144 -12.48 11.06 -4.45
N TYR A 145 -12.45 11.58 -3.23
CA TYR A 145 -13.66 12.00 -2.52
C TYR A 145 -14.08 13.39 -2.98
N SER A 146 -15.40 13.62 -3.08
CA SER A 146 -15.93 14.97 -3.28
C SER A 146 -15.77 15.85 -2.02
N ASP A 147 -15.88 17.14 -2.19
CA ASP A 147 -15.83 18.08 -1.05
C ASP A 147 -17.03 17.88 -0.11
N ALA A 148 -18.18 17.46 -0.63
CA ALA A 148 -19.37 17.16 0.16
C ALA A 148 -19.16 15.90 1.00
N GLU A 149 -18.62 14.83 0.42
CA GLU A 149 -18.24 13.61 1.14
C GLU A 149 -17.22 13.89 2.25
N ILE A 150 -16.16 14.67 1.95
CA ILE A 150 -15.15 15.07 2.94
C ILE A 150 -15.78 15.87 4.08
N ARG A 151 -16.68 16.81 3.80
CA ARG A 151 -17.37 17.58 4.85
C ARG A 151 -18.21 16.69 5.74
N ARG A 152 -19.05 15.80 5.18
CA ARG A 152 -19.86 14.85 5.97
C ARG A 152 -19.00 13.96 6.86
N PHE A 153 -17.94 13.39 6.29
CA PHE A 153 -17.01 12.57 7.03
C PHE A 153 -16.32 13.35 8.16
N ASN A 154 -15.80 14.56 7.89
CA ASN A 154 -15.09 15.35 8.89
C ASN A 154 -15.99 15.81 10.04
N CYS A 155 -17.27 16.11 9.80
CA CYS A 155 -18.22 16.41 10.86
C CYS A 155 -18.38 15.25 11.85
N ALA A 156 -18.28 14.01 11.37
CA ALA A 156 -18.40 12.83 12.22
C ALA A 156 -17.13 12.46 12.98
N LEU A 157 -15.97 13.01 12.63
CA LEU A 157 -14.70 12.68 13.31
C LEU A 157 -14.71 13.00 14.80
N THR A 158 -15.59 13.91 15.26
CA THR A 158 -15.79 14.23 16.68
C THR A 158 -16.38 13.07 17.47
N LYS A 159 -16.95 12.06 16.81
CA LYS A 159 -17.48 10.82 17.41
C LYS A 159 -16.40 9.76 17.66
N LEU A 160 -15.23 9.92 17.06
CA LEU A 160 -14.07 9.07 17.34
C LEU A 160 -13.33 9.52 18.60
N LYS A 161 -12.47 8.64 19.14
CA LYS A 161 -11.46 9.06 20.12
C LYS A 161 -10.70 10.27 19.56
N PRO A 162 -10.48 11.34 20.36
CA PRO A 162 -9.90 12.60 19.85
C PRO A 162 -8.57 12.41 19.13
N GLN A 163 -7.74 11.48 19.57
CA GLN A 163 -6.43 11.21 18.95
C GLN A 163 -6.58 10.54 17.55
N LEU A 164 -7.58 9.67 17.36
CA LEU A 164 -7.90 9.11 16.03
C LEU A 164 -8.48 10.17 15.10
N GLY A 165 -9.36 11.04 15.59
CA GLY A 165 -9.87 12.18 14.82
C GLY A 165 -8.71 13.08 14.32
N ARG A 166 -7.78 13.45 15.22
CA ARG A 166 -6.57 14.22 14.85
C ARG A 166 -5.72 13.48 13.81
N CYS A 167 -5.51 12.18 13.99
CA CYS A 167 -4.78 11.36 13.04
C CYS A 167 -5.37 11.45 11.62
N LEU A 168 -6.68 11.34 11.49
CA LEU A 168 -7.38 11.37 10.20
C LEU A 168 -7.35 12.76 9.56
N ILE A 169 -7.49 13.84 10.33
CA ILE A 169 -7.35 15.20 9.81
C ILE A 169 -5.90 15.43 9.35
N ILE A 170 -4.91 15.06 10.15
CA ILE A 170 -3.49 15.16 9.77
C ILE A 170 -3.21 14.33 8.52
N HIS A 171 -3.77 13.13 8.42
CA HIS A 171 -3.64 12.28 7.24
C HIS A 171 -4.19 12.95 5.96
N GLN A 172 -5.38 13.56 6.05
CA GLN A 172 -5.99 14.30 4.94
C GLN A 172 -5.14 15.51 4.53
N MET A 173 -4.69 16.32 5.50
CA MET A 173 -3.91 17.53 5.24
C MET A 173 -2.48 17.22 4.76
N LEU A 174 -1.94 16.07 5.09
CA LEU A 174 -0.64 15.64 4.62
C LEU A 174 -0.71 14.86 3.29
N GLY A 175 -1.80 14.20 2.95
CA GLY A 175 -1.91 13.33 1.79
C GLY A 175 -0.87 12.19 1.79
N THR A 176 -0.36 11.79 2.95
CA THR A 176 0.62 10.72 3.13
C THR A 176 -0.02 9.33 2.94
N ARG A 177 0.78 8.27 2.88
CA ARG A 177 0.22 6.93 3.08
C ARG A 177 -0.19 6.77 4.53
N ILE A 178 -1.25 6.02 4.81
CA ILE A 178 -1.76 5.90 6.19
C ILE A 178 -0.69 5.34 7.14
N GLU A 179 0.11 4.39 6.70
CA GLU A 179 1.18 3.84 7.52
C GLU A 179 2.23 4.90 7.88
N ASP A 180 2.52 5.85 6.97
CA ASP A 180 3.45 6.95 7.22
C ASP A 180 2.85 7.95 8.23
N THR A 181 1.54 8.16 8.23
CA THR A 181 0.84 8.98 9.24
C THR A 181 0.82 8.30 10.61
N LEU A 182 0.44 7.02 10.65
CA LEU A 182 0.35 6.25 11.89
C LEU A 182 1.72 6.07 12.59
N THR A 183 2.81 6.17 11.84
CA THR A 183 4.19 6.09 12.35
C THR A 183 4.87 7.45 12.48
N LEU A 184 4.11 8.54 12.53
CA LEU A 184 4.68 9.86 12.81
C LEU A 184 5.32 9.87 14.20
N ARG A 185 6.55 10.37 14.26
CA ARG A 185 7.34 10.48 15.49
C ARG A 185 7.10 11.83 16.15
N ARG A 186 7.30 11.92 17.44
CA ARG A 186 7.17 13.16 18.20
C ARG A 186 8.16 14.24 17.75
N ASP A 187 9.33 13.84 17.28
CA ASP A 187 10.35 14.73 16.73
C ASP A 187 10.11 15.13 15.25
N CYS A 188 8.91 14.85 14.71
CA CYS A 188 8.62 15.10 13.30
C CYS A 188 8.51 16.59 12.96
N LEU A 189 8.14 17.46 13.90
CA LEU A 189 7.90 18.87 13.67
C LEU A 189 9.14 19.70 13.99
N SER A 190 9.45 20.66 13.12
CA SER A 190 10.55 21.64 13.35
C SER A 190 10.13 23.00 12.83
N GLU A 191 10.70 24.05 13.42
CA GLU A 191 10.51 25.42 13.01
C GLU A 191 11.82 26.02 12.51
N LYS A 192 11.74 26.80 11.44
CA LYS A 192 12.87 27.56 10.90
C LYS A 192 12.38 28.86 10.31
N SER A 193 12.89 30.01 10.80
CA SER A 193 12.54 31.35 10.32
C SER A 193 11.03 31.62 10.30
N GLY A 194 10.29 31.20 11.33
CA GLY A 194 8.84 31.38 11.45
C GLY A 194 7.99 30.44 10.58
N HIS A 195 8.61 29.48 9.91
CA HIS A 195 7.93 28.48 9.11
C HIS A 195 8.06 27.09 9.72
N TYR A 196 6.95 26.35 9.71
CA TYR A 196 6.92 24.98 10.22
C TYR A 196 7.19 23.96 9.12
N PHE A 197 7.93 22.93 9.48
CA PHE A 197 8.30 21.83 8.62
C PHE A 197 8.01 20.52 9.31
N ILE A 198 7.46 19.56 8.57
CA ILE A 198 7.30 18.18 9.02
C ILE A 198 8.31 17.27 8.35
N THR A 199 8.91 16.40 9.15
CA THR A 199 9.78 15.31 8.69
C THR A 199 8.98 14.02 8.69
N ILE A 200 8.86 13.38 7.54
CA ILE A 200 8.12 12.13 7.36
C ILE A 200 9.10 11.02 7.00
N ILE A 201 9.06 9.93 7.75
CA ILE A 201 9.83 8.72 7.49
C ILE A 201 8.92 7.74 6.77
N GLN A 202 9.02 7.69 5.46
CA GLN A 202 8.21 6.78 4.66
C GLN A 202 8.67 5.33 4.84
N GLN A 203 7.74 4.46 5.16
CA GLN A 203 8.02 3.04 5.37
C GLN A 203 8.52 2.32 4.09
N LYS A 204 8.15 2.83 2.92
CA LYS A 204 8.51 2.20 1.63
C LYS A 204 9.68 2.86 0.90
N THR A 205 9.99 4.15 1.16
CA THR A 205 10.90 4.89 0.28
C THR A 205 12.00 5.63 1.01
N ARG A 206 11.73 6.75 1.63
CA ARG A 206 12.75 7.65 2.17
C ARG A 206 12.22 8.54 3.31
N LYS A 207 13.17 9.16 4.01
CA LYS A 207 12.90 10.32 4.88
C LYS A 207 12.87 11.58 4.01
N TYR A 208 11.85 12.40 4.18
CA TYR A 208 11.76 13.71 3.52
C TYR A 208 11.16 14.76 4.45
N LYS A 209 11.45 16.03 4.15
CA LYS A 209 11.00 17.19 4.91
C LYS A 209 10.21 18.11 3.99
N ARG A 210 9.08 18.64 4.45
CA ARG A 210 8.26 19.60 3.71
C ARG A 210 7.67 20.66 4.62
N PRO A 211 7.31 21.85 4.09
CA PRO A 211 6.60 22.87 4.84
C PRO A 211 5.17 22.42 5.18
N VAL A 212 4.65 22.94 6.28
CA VAL A 212 3.25 22.77 6.70
C VAL A 212 2.68 24.10 7.17
N SER A 213 1.34 24.24 7.09
CA SER A 213 0.65 25.42 7.59
C SER A 213 0.72 25.51 9.13
N ASN A 214 0.56 26.71 9.67
CA ASN A 214 0.49 26.93 11.12
C ASN A 214 -0.62 26.09 11.76
N GLN A 215 -1.81 26.02 11.13
CA GLN A 215 -2.94 25.22 11.61
C GLN A 215 -2.58 23.73 11.72
N LEU A 216 -1.90 23.18 10.70
CA LEU A 216 -1.47 21.78 10.75
C LEU A 216 -0.39 21.57 11.81
N ALA A 217 0.55 22.52 11.96
CA ALA A 217 1.59 22.44 12.98
C ALA A 217 0.99 22.45 14.41
N GLU A 218 -0.01 23.29 14.67
CA GLU A 218 -0.73 23.32 15.95
C GLU A 218 -1.47 22.00 16.22
N LEU A 219 -2.14 21.44 15.23
CA LEU A 219 -2.83 20.16 15.35
C LEU A 219 -1.85 19.01 15.67
N ILE A 220 -0.68 19.02 15.01
CA ILE A 220 0.39 18.04 15.29
C ILE A 220 0.96 18.22 16.70
N ARG A 221 1.25 19.46 17.14
CA ARG A 221 1.69 19.73 18.52
C ARG A 221 0.70 19.20 19.53
N LYS A 222 -0.60 19.45 19.31
CA LYS A 222 -1.63 18.95 20.23
C LYS A 222 -1.67 17.43 20.27
N ALA A 223 -1.46 16.77 19.14
CA ALA A 223 -1.36 15.32 19.08
C ALA A 223 -0.11 14.80 19.84
N ILE A 224 1.02 15.51 19.73
CA ILE A 224 2.27 15.20 20.47
C ILE A 224 2.06 15.34 21.98
N GLU A 225 1.54 16.47 22.45
CA GLU A 225 1.26 16.72 23.87
C GLU A 225 0.40 15.61 24.50
N VAL A 226 -0.66 15.20 23.82
CA VAL A 226 -1.52 14.11 24.30
C VAL A 226 -0.76 12.80 24.37
N SER A 227 0.02 12.49 23.31
CA SER A 227 0.81 11.27 23.27
C SER A 227 1.90 11.23 24.36
N GLU A 228 2.56 12.36 24.66
CA GLU A 228 3.57 12.46 25.72
C GLU A 228 2.96 12.22 27.09
N LYS A 229 1.75 12.75 27.32
CA LYS A 229 1.03 12.57 28.58
C LYS A 229 0.56 11.13 28.78
N GLU A 230 0.00 10.51 27.72
CA GLU A 230 -0.61 9.18 27.81
C GLU A 230 0.43 8.04 27.73
N HIS A 231 1.51 8.23 26.99
CA HIS A 231 2.52 7.20 26.70
C HIS A 231 3.95 7.77 26.71
N PRO A 232 4.48 8.24 27.84
CA PRO A 232 5.74 9.00 27.94
C PRO A 232 6.94 8.29 27.29
N ASP A 233 6.99 6.97 27.35
CA ASP A 233 8.12 6.16 26.85
C ASP A 233 8.08 5.91 25.33
N SER A 234 7.05 6.37 24.61
CA SER A 234 6.94 6.15 23.17
C SER A 234 7.55 7.27 22.36
N GLU A 235 8.16 6.93 21.24
CA GLU A 235 8.63 7.89 20.24
C GLU A 235 7.54 8.28 19.21
N TYR A 236 6.39 7.60 19.20
CA TYR A 236 5.31 7.77 18.24
C TYR A 236 4.15 8.60 18.79
N ILE A 237 3.38 9.24 17.86
CA ILE A 237 2.27 10.11 18.22
C ILE A 237 0.96 9.32 18.37
N PHE A 238 0.69 8.35 17.47
CA PHE A 238 -0.61 7.68 17.38
C PHE A 238 -0.57 6.28 17.95
N LEU A 239 -0.98 6.16 19.22
CA LEU A 239 -0.95 4.93 19.98
C LEU A 239 -2.34 4.55 20.48
N GLN A 240 -2.55 3.26 20.64
CA GLN A 240 -3.67 2.68 21.33
C GLN A 240 -3.49 2.84 22.84
N ASP A 241 -4.56 2.66 23.60
CA ASP A 241 -4.52 2.72 25.09
C ASP A 241 -3.48 1.77 25.71
N ASN A 242 -3.16 0.68 25.01
CA ASN A 242 -2.14 -0.30 25.42
C ASN A 242 -0.71 0.05 25.00
N GLY A 243 -0.47 1.25 24.49
CA GLY A 243 0.83 1.74 24.04
C GLY A 243 1.31 1.19 22.69
N LYS A 244 0.52 0.36 22.01
CA LYS A 244 0.88 -0.14 20.69
C LYS A 244 0.46 0.82 19.59
N LEU A 245 1.19 0.83 18.47
CA LEU A 245 0.79 1.58 17.29
C LEU A 245 -0.56 1.12 16.75
N TYR A 246 -1.37 2.05 16.26
CA TYR A 246 -2.53 1.69 15.45
C TYR A 246 -2.10 1.02 14.16
N THR A 247 -2.86 0.01 13.73
CA THR A 247 -2.75 -0.59 12.41
C THR A 247 -3.81 0.00 11.47
N ASP A 248 -3.58 -0.06 10.15
CA ASP A 248 -4.59 0.34 9.16
C ASP A 248 -5.92 -0.42 9.35
N SER A 249 -5.86 -1.71 9.68
CA SER A 249 -7.06 -2.53 9.91
C SER A 249 -7.85 -2.08 11.16
N MET A 250 -7.15 -1.72 12.24
CA MET A 250 -7.82 -1.21 13.45
C MET A 250 -8.42 0.17 13.22
N LEU A 251 -7.70 1.06 12.53
CA LEU A 251 -8.21 2.36 12.15
C LEU A 251 -9.51 2.21 11.33
N LYS A 252 -9.48 1.36 10.29
CA LYS A 252 -10.66 1.06 9.47
C LYS A 252 -11.83 0.52 10.29
N TYR A 253 -11.56 -0.36 11.25
CA TYR A 253 -12.58 -0.91 12.13
C TYR A 253 -13.30 0.21 12.91
N HIS A 254 -12.57 1.09 13.60
CA HIS A 254 -13.17 2.18 14.37
C HIS A 254 -13.90 3.19 13.48
N VAL A 255 -13.35 3.51 12.31
CA VAL A 255 -13.98 4.44 11.36
C VAL A 255 -15.24 3.85 10.75
N ASN A 256 -15.26 2.57 10.40
CA ASN A 256 -16.45 1.92 9.86
C ASN A 256 -17.58 1.86 10.89
N ILE A 257 -17.28 1.57 12.15
CA ILE A 257 -18.30 1.66 13.23
C ILE A 257 -18.89 3.07 13.27
N MET A 258 -18.05 4.11 13.31
CA MET A 258 -18.51 5.50 13.30
C MET A 258 -19.40 5.81 12.08
N ILE A 259 -19.04 5.33 10.89
CA ILE A 259 -19.81 5.53 9.66
C ILE A 259 -21.21 4.91 9.79
N TYR A 260 -21.29 3.66 10.23
CA TYR A 260 -22.57 2.95 10.37
C TYR A 260 -23.44 3.54 11.49
N GLU A 261 -22.88 3.82 12.66
CA GLU A 261 -23.63 4.37 13.80
C GLU A 261 -24.16 5.79 13.56
N ASN A 262 -23.48 6.58 12.70
CA ASN A 262 -23.89 7.95 12.40
C ASN A 262 -24.47 8.13 10.99
N ASP A 263 -24.80 7.05 10.29
CA ASP A 263 -25.42 7.01 8.96
C ASP A 263 -24.71 7.93 7.94
N ILE A 264 -23.38 7.86 7.88
CA ILE A 264 -22.60 8.71 6.97
C ILE A 264 -22.68 8.13 5.56
N ARG A 265 -23.20 8.93 4.62
CA ARG A 265 -23.46 8.52 3.24
C ARG A 265 -22.51 9.20 2.26
N ASP A 266 -22.21 8.50 1.14
CA ASP A 266 -21.57 9.05 -0.04
C ASP A 266 -22.54 9.92 -0.86
N ASP A 267 -22.11 10.45 -1.98
CA ASP A 267 -22.97 11.29 -2.84
C ASP A 267 -24.04 10.49 -3.57
N ASN A 268 -23.94 9.17 -3.64
CA ASN A 268 -24.92 8.25 -4.23
C ASN A 268 -25.90 7.68 -3.20
N GLY A 269 -25.79 8.08 -1.93
CA GLY A 269 -26.66 7.59 -0.85
C GLY A 269 -26.23 6.24 -0.25
N ASN A 270 -25.14 5.65 -0.68
CA ASN A 270 -24.56 4.46 -0.06
C ASN A 270 -23.79 4.83 1.22
N TYR A 271 -23.49 3.86 2.08
CA TYR A 271 -22.58 4.12 3.19
C TYR A 271 -21.22 4.60 2.67
N PHE A 272 -20.69 5.64 3.33
CA PHE A 272 -19.36 6.19 2.96
C PHE A 272 -18.29 5.10 2.99
N GLU A 273 -17.65 4.85 1.86
CA GLU A 273 -16.59 3.86 1.76
C GLU A 273 -15.26 4.44 2.22
N PHE A 274 -14.83 4.09 3.42
CA PHE A 274 -13.56 4.55 3.98
C PHE A 274 -12.36 3.84 3.36
N ARG A 275 -11.66 4.52 2.48
CA ARG A 275 -10.39 4.06 1.88
C ARG A 275 -9.28 5.08 2.15
N THR A 276 -8.30 4.72 2.97
CA THR A 276 -7.20 5.62 3.36
C THR A 276 -6.41 6.16 2.17
N HIS A 277 -6.25 5.35 1.11
CA HIS A 277 -5.54 5.79 -0.09
C HIS A 277 -6.34 6.78 -0.94
N ARG A 278 -7.68 6.73 -0.91
CA ARG A 278 -8.56 7.68 -1.59
C ARG A 278 -8.39 9.11 -1.06
N PHE A 279 -8.12 9.31 0.24
CA PHE A 279 -7.76 10.63 0.79
C PHE A 279 -6.47 11.19 0.18
N ARG A 280 -5.49 10.33 -0.05
CA ARG A 280 -4.25 10.75 -0.72
C ARG A 280 -4.50 11.13 -2.18
N HIS A 281 -5.37 10.42 -2.89
CA HIS A 281 -5.78 10.81 -4.24
C HIS A 281 -6.53 12.13 -4.22
N THR A 282 -7.48 12.33 -3.30
CA THR A 282 -8.18 13.61 -3.10
C THR A 282 -7.18 14.76 -2.86
N PHE A 283 -6.18 14.55 -2.01
CA PHE A 283 -5.13 15.55 -1.80
C PHE A 283 -4.33 15.82 -3.08
N GLY A 284 -3.96 14.77 -3.84
CA GLY A 284 -3.27 14.91 -5.12
C GLY A 284 -4.09 15.70 -6.15
N VAL A 285 -5.39 15.42 -6.27
CA VAL A 285 -6.30 16.19 -7.13
C VAL A 285 -6.34 17.67 -6.74
N LYS A 286 -6.50 17.98 -5.44
CA LYS A 286 -6.47 19.37 -4.95
C LYS A 286 -5.18 20.12 -5.28
N LEU A 287 -4.03 19.44 -5.23
CA LEU A 287 -2.76 20.04 -5.65
C LEU A 287 -2.74 20.36 -7.15
N THR A 288 -3.37 19.52 -7.99
CA THR A 288 -3.48 19.81 -9.43
C THR A 288 -4.44 20.98 -9.71
N GLU A 289 -5.50 21.15 -8.92
CA GLU A 289 -6.42 22.29 -8.99
C GLU A 289 -5.72 23.60 -8.67
N MET A 290 -4.77 23.57 -7.73
CA MET A 290 -3.91 24.72 -7.40
C MET A 290 -2.89 25.04 -8.51
N LYS A 291 -2.91 24.33 -9.64
CA LYS A 291 -2.02 24.50 -10.80
C LYS A 291 -0.52 24.37 -10.46
N LEU A 292 -0.19 23.56 -9.45
CA LEU A 292 1.19 23.23 -9.12
C LEU A 292 1.81 22.38 -10.24
N ASP A 293 3.11 22.55 -10.44
CA ASP A 293 3.90 21.70 -11.35
C ASP A 293 4.05 20.26 -10.81
N ASP A 294 4.36 19.34 -11.70
CA ASP A 294 4.43 17.92 -11.37
C ASP A 294 5.52 17.59 -10.34
N ASP A 295 6.64 18.29 -10.40
CA ASP A 295 7.74 18.09 -9.44
C ASP A 295 7.35 18.55 -8.04
N SER A 296 6.66 19.69 -7.93
CA SER A 296 6.12 20.19 -6.66
C SER A 296 5.09 19.22 -6.07
N ILE A 297 4.17 18.71 -6.88
CA ILE A 297 3.19 17.72 -6.46
C ILE A 297 3.90 16.43 -5.99
N ALA A 298 4.86 15.93 -6.75
CA ALA A 298 5.63 14.74 -6.39
C ALA A 298 6.37 14.92 -5.06
N ARG A 299 7.01 16.09 -4.84
CA ARG A 299 7.68 16.42 -3.57
C ARG A 299 6.73 16.48 -2.39
N LEU A 300 5.57 17.14 -2.54
CA LEU A 300 4.56 17.24 -1.48
C LEU A 300 3.98 15.87 -1.10
N LEU A 301 3.78 14.99 -2.06
CA LEU A 301 3.32 13.62 -1.84
C LEU A 301 4.45 12.67 -1.41
N GLY A 302 5.72 13.08 -1.50
CA GLY A 302 6.88 12.23 -1.22
C GLY A 302 7.03 11.10 -2.24
N HIS A 303 6.73 11.35 -3.51
CA HIS A 303 7.01 10.44 -4.62
C HIS A 303 8.49 10.51 -5.00
N LYS A 304 9.04 9.42 -5.55
CA LYS A 304 10.40 9.39 -6.07
C LYS A 304 10.52 10.10 -7.42
N ASP A 305 9.44 10.07 -8.18
CA ASP A 305 9.33 10.59 -9.55
C ASP A 305 7.89 11.09 -9.82
N THR A 306 7.69 11.65 -10.99
CA THR A 306 6.42 12.26 -11.42
C THR A 306 5.47 11.28 -12.14
N ARG A 307 5.84 10.02 -12.36
CA ARG A 307 5.08 9.04 -13.16
C ARG A 307 3.64 8.84 -12.72
N THR A 308 3.33 9.08 -11.45
CA THR A 308 1.97 8.94 -10.90
C THR A 308 1.15 10.22 -10.98
N ILE A 309 1.75 11.38 -11.28
CA ILE A 309 1.06 12.68 -11.28
C ILE A 309 0.02 12.79 -12.42
N PRO A 310 0.26 12.26 -13.64
CA PRO A 310 -0.76 12.27 -14.70
C PRO A 310 -2.09 11.65 -14.29
N HIS A 311 -2.08 10.66 -13.38
CA HIS A 311 -3.32 10.07 -12.85
C HIS A 311 -4.18 11.08 -12.08
N TYR A 312 -3.56 11.97 -11.28
CA TYR A 312 -4.30 13.03 -10.57
C TYR A 312 -4.87 14.09 -11.51
N ARG A 313 -4.12 14.45 -12.55
CA ARG A 313 -4.59 15.39 -13.58
C ARG A 313 -5.76 14.81 -14.38
N ARG A 314 -5.71 13.53 -14.72
CA ARG A 314 -6.79 12.83 -15.41
C ARG A 314 -8.04 12.78 -14.56
N LEU A 315 -7.94 12.42 -13.26
CA LEU A 315 -9.06 12.44 -12.31
C LEU A 315 -9.74 13.81 -12.24
N ARG A 316 -8.95 14.87 -12.14
CA ARG A 316 -9.47 16.24 -12.15
C ARG A 316 -10.24 16.55 -13.43
N ASN A 317 -9.69 16.18 -14.58
CA ASN A 317 -10.33 16.46 -15.88
C ASN A 317 -11.62 15.65 -16.06
N GLU A 318 -11.68 14.43 -15.55
CA GLU A 318 -12.90 13.60 -15.57
C GLU A 318 -13.98 14.17 -14.64
N ALA A 319 -13.62 14.58 -13.42
CA ALA A 319 -14.55 15.26 -12.51
C ALA A 319 -15.10 16.56 -13.14
N LEU A 320 -14.24 17.37 -13.75
CA LEU A 320 -14.67 18.59 -14.44
C LEU A 320 -15.57 18.28 -15.66
N ALA A 321 -15.29 17.21 -16.38
CA ALA A 321 -16.11 16.77 -17.50
C ALA A 321 -17.51 16.30 -17.07
N GLU A 322 -17.61 15.62 -15.92
CA GLU A 322 -18.89 15.21 -15.33
C GLU A 322 -19.68 16.42 -14.81
N ASP A 323 -19.05 17.33 -14.05
CA ASP A 323 -19.68 18.53 -13.53
C ASP A 323 -20.23 19.46 -14.63
N THR A 324 -19.60 19.46 -15.81
CA THR A 324 -20.02 20.30 -16.95
C THR A 324 -20.94 19.57 -17.94
N LYS A 325 -21.24 18.29 -17.73
CA LYS A 325 -21.99 17.47 -18.68
C LYS A 325 -23.39 18.04 -18.95
N ALA A 326 -24.15 18.33 -17.90
CA ALA A 326 -25.50 18.85 -18.03
C ALA A 326 -25.54 20.16 -18.84
N VAL A 327 -24.60 21.08 -18.58
CA VAL A 327 -24.48 22.35 -19.31
C VAL A 327 -24.10 22.12 -20.77
N ARG A 328 -23.21 21.16 -21.06
CA ARG A 328 -22.83 20.84 -22.44
C ARG A 328 -23.96 20.17 -23.21
N ASP A 329 -24.73 19.29 -22.54
CA ASP A 329 -25.88 18.64 -23.18
C ASP A 329 -26.95 19.68 -23.52
N GLU A 330 -27.25 20.62 -22.63
CA GLU A 330 -28.16 21.74 -22.87
C GLU A 330 -27.67 22.66 -24.01
N MET A 331 -26.35 22.94 -24.08
CA MET A 331 -25.77 23.75 -25.17
C MET A 331 -25.77 23.02 -26.53
N ASN A 332 -25.81 21.70 -26.55
CA ASN A 332 -25.87 20.92 -27.79
C ASN A 332 -27.31 20.78 -28.32
N GLU A 333 -28.32 21.06 -27.49
CA GLU A 333 -29.74 21.04 -27.87
C GLU A 333 -30.23 22.41 -28.41
N LEU A 334 -29.43 23.47 -28.26
CA LEU A 334 -29.65 24.82 -28.81
C LEU A 334 -29.04 24.98 -30.20
#